data_f460a111432df45bffef6e17884ca11a
#
_entry.id   f460a111432df45bffef6e17884ca11a
#
_cell.length_a   1.000
_cell.length_b   1.000
_cell.length_c   1.000
_cell.angle_alpha   90.00
_cell.angle_beta   90.00
_cell.angle_gamma   90.00
#
_symmetry.space_group_name_H-M   'P 1'
#
loop_
_entity.id
_entity.type
_entity.pdbx_description
1 polymer ?
#
loop_
_entity_poly.entity_id
_entity_poly.type
_entity_poly.pdbx_seq_one_letter_code
_entity_poly.pdbx_strand_id
1 'polypeptide(L)'
;MIPRTIHYCWFGDKEKPAEVLRMIANWQKHCPGYEIKEWNENNFDIRLNRYCEEAYATKKWAFVSDVARLWALVHEGGVYMDTDVELVRPLDRLLTNKAFLGFEGTQWVGTNLIGAEPSHSFFIELLKSYDHRCFITPDGKPDQTTNVEELTRKLEKVYGFRKDGSFQQLGDITLCLLYTSPSPRD
;
A
#
# COMPACT_ATOMS: atom_id res chain seq x y z
N MET A 1 -3.08 10.24 15.15
CA MET A 1 -3.00 8.78 15.43
C MET A 1 -3.65 8.03 14.29
N ILE A 2 -3.01 6.99 13.79
CA ILE A 2 -3.51 6.17 12.67
C ILE A 2 -4.80 5.46 13.10
N PRO A 3 -5.87 5.53 12.29
CA PRO A 3 -7.13 4.83 12.56
C PRO A 3 -6.98 3.30 12.65
N ARG A 4 -7.83 2.66 13.44
CA ARG A 4 -7.89 1.20 13.57
C ARG A 4 -8.69 0.57 12.44
N THR A 5 -8.25 0.81 11.22
CA THR A 5 -8.82 0.25 10.00
C THR A 5 -7.73 -0.42 9.19
N ILE A 6 -7.96 -1.66 8.77
CA ILE A 6 -7.10 -2.39 7.84
C ILE A 6 -7.77 -2.35 6.48
N HIS A 7 -7.09 -1.80 5.50
CA HIS A 7 -7.52 -1.74 4.10
C HIS A 7 -6.81 -2.81 3.31
N TYR A 8 -7.52 -3.45 2.39
CA TYR A 8 -6.94 -4.29 1.35
C TYR A 8 -7.70 -4.14 0.04
N CYS A 9 -7.10 -4.54 -1.06
CA CYS A 9 -7.70 -4.47 -2.39
C CYS A 9 -7.99 -5.87 -2.92
N TRP A 10 -9.17 -6.02 -3.57
CA TRP A 10 -9.52 -7.22 -4.31
C TRP A 10 -10.33 -6.85 -5.54
N PHE A 11 -9.67 -6.69 -6.68
CA PHE A 11 -10.28 -6.32 -7.96
C PHE A 11 -10.42 -7.55 -8.88
N GLY A 12 -11.39 -7.51 -9.81
CA GLY A 12 -11.54 -8.46 -10.91
C GLY A 12 -12.55 -9.57 -10.69
N ASP A 13 -13.56 -9.40 -9.83
CA ASP A 13 -14.74 -10.28 -9.63
C ASP A 13 -14.44 -11.77 -9.37
N LYS A 14 -13.20 -12.14 -9.08
CA LYS A 14 -12.86 -13.51 -8.73
C LYS A 14 -13.10 -13.79 -7.26
N GLU A 15 -13.56 -15.00 -6.95
CA GLU A 15 -13.61 -15.48 -5.58
C GLU A 15 -12.22 -15.44 -4.94
N LYS A 16 -12.17 -15.07 -3.65
CA LYS A 16 -10.93 -15.05 -2.90
C LYS A 16 -10.46 -16.48 -2.64
N PRO A 17 -9.21 -16.82 -2.98
CA PRO A 17 -8.62 -18.10 -2.62
C PRO A 17 -8.59 -18.32 -1.10
N ALA A 18 -8.48 -19.57 -0.67
CA ALA A 18 -8.43 -19.94 0.73
C ALA A 18 -7.28 -19.25 1.48
N GLU A 19 -6.14 -19.01 0.83
CA GLU A 19 -4.99 -18.30 1.38
C GLU A 19 -5.34 -16.87 1.75
N VAL A 20 -6.04 -16.14 0.90
CA VAL A 20 -6.48 -14.76 1.16
C VAL A 20 -7.44 -14.72 2.35
N LEU A 21 -8.41 -15.64 2.38
CA LEU A 21 -9.36 -15.75 3.51
C LEU A 21 -8.63 -16.08 4.82
N ARG A 22 -7.58 -16.90 4.76
CA ARG A 22 -6.73 -17.21 5.91
C ARG A 22 -5.97 -15.96 6.41
N MET A 23 -5.46 -15.13 5.50
CA MET A 23 -4.79 -13.87 5.91
C MET A 23 -5.78 -12.92 6.56
N ILE A 24 -6.97 -12.72 6.01
CA ILE A 24 -8.01 -11.88 6.60
C ILE A 24 -8.39 -12.39 8.01
N ALA A 25 -8.57 -13.70 8.18
CA ALA A 25 -8.82 -14.30 9.49
C ALA A 25 -7.65 -14.10 10.48
N ASN A 26 -6.41 -14.18 9.99
CA ASN A 26 -5.21 -13.88 10.78
C ASN A 26 -5.23 -12.42 11.26
N TRP A 27 -5.58 -11.45 10.41
CA TRP A 27 -5.68 -10.04 10.80
C TRP A 27 -6.75 -9.81 11.85
N GLN A 28 -7.94 -10.41 11.70
CA GLN A 28 -9.01 -10.35 12.70
C GLN A 28 -8.56 -10.87 14.07
N LYS A 29 -7.79 -11.97 14.06
CA LYS A 29 -7.24 -12.59 15.27
C LYS A 29 -6.22 -11.69 15.98
N HIS A 30 -5.29 -11.06 15.24
CA HIS A 30 -4.21 -10.25 15.81
C HIS A 30 -4.63 -8.80 16.11
N CYS A 31 -5.64 -8.30 15.42
CA CYS A 31 -6.16 -6.95 15.56
C CYS A 31 -7.67 -6.96 15.91
N PRO A 32 -8.08 -7.55 17.03
CA PRO A 32 -9.49 -7.55 17.41
C PRO A 32 -9.97 -6.11 17.61
N GLY A 33 -11.13 -5.79 17.06
CA GLY A 33 -11.70 -4.43 17.13
C GLY A 33 -11.20 -3.46 16.06
N TYR A 34 -10.38 -3.93 15.10
CA TYR A 34 -10.12 -3.18 13.88
C TYR A 34 -11.24 -3.41 12.86
N GLU A 35 -11.60 -2.37 12.14
CA GLU A 35 -12.38 -2.51 10.91
C GLU A 35 -11.49 -3.11 9.82
N ILE A 36 -12.00 -4.12 9.09
CA ILE A 36 -11.31 -4.64 7.91
C ILE A 36 -12.13 -4.27 6.68
N LYS A 37 -11.53 -3.44 5.82
CA LYS A 37 -12.21 -2.83 4.68
C LYS A 37 -11.61 -3.28 3.36
N GLU A 38 -12.46 -3.90 2.54
CA GLU A 38 -12.12 -4.28 1.17
C GLU A 38 -12.37 -3.13 0.20
N TRP A 39 -11.43 -2.91 -0.71
CA TRP A 39 -11.58 -2.02 -1.85
C TRP A 39 -11.69 -2.82 -3.14
N ASN A 40 -12.75 -2.56 -3.89
CA ASN A 40 -13.07 -3.22 -5.15
C ASN A 40 -13.87 -2.28 -6.05
N GLU A 41 -14.35 -2.77 -7.19
CA GLU A 41 -15.11 -2.01 -8.20
C GLU A 41 -16.40 -1.36 -7.67
N ASN A 42 -16.95 -1.86 -6.57
CA ASN A 42 -18.23 -1.36 -6.02
C ASN A 42 -18.05 -0.13 -5.11
N ASN A 43 -16.84 0.09 -4.60
CA ASN A 43 -16.60 1.15 -3.61
C ASN A 43 -15.35 2.01 -3.89
N PHE A 44 -14.60 1.72 -4.96
CA PHE A 44 -13.49 2.53 -5.43
C PHE A 44 -13.75 2.98 -6.87
N ASP A 45 -13.58 4.27 -7.13
CA ASP A 45 -13.73 4.81 -8.49
C ASP A 45 -12.51 4.47 -9.35
N ILE A 46 -12.64 3.43 -10.17
CA ILE A 46 -11.60 3.01 -11.11
C ILE A 46 -11.26 4.07 -12.18
N ARG A 47 -12.09 5.11 -12.33
CA ARG A 47 -11.87 6.24 -13.25
C ARG A 47 -11.25 7.46 -12.55
N LEU A 48 -10.77 7.29 -11.33
CA LEU A 48 -10.14 8.36 -10.54
C LEU A 48 -9.06 9.11 -11.34
N ASN A 49 -8.29 8.39 -12.13
CA ASN A 49 -7.32 8.93 -13.08
C ASN A 49 -7.13 7.96 -14.26
N ARG A 50 -6.51 8.47 -15.33
CA ARG A 50 -6.27 7.71 -16.56
C ARG A 50 -5.42 6.45 -16.32
N TYR A 51 -4.42 6.54 -15.45
CA TYR A 51 -3.57 5.38 -15.12
C TYR A 51 -4.39 4.22 -14.56
N CYS A 52 -5.24 4.49 -13.58
CA CYS A 52 -6.08 3.49 -12.94
C CYS A 52 -7.09 2.88 -13.93
N GLU A 53 -7.76 3.71 -14.75
CA GLU A 53 -8.72 3.26 -15.75
C GLU A 53 -8.07 2.33 -16.80
N GLU A 54 -6.90 2.70 -17.32
CA GLU A 54 -6.16 1.89 -18.29
C GLU A 54 -5.63 0.58 -17.67
N ALA A 55 -5.13 0.61 -16.42
CA ALA A 55 -4.70 -0.57 -15.69
C ALA A 55 -5.87 -1.54 -15.46
N TYR A 56 -7.03 -1.00 -15.09
CA TYR A 56 -8.25 -1.80 -14.92
C TYR A 56 -8.72 -2.43 -16.23
N ALA A 57 -8.81 -1.65 -17.32
CA ALA A 57 -9.21 -2.12 -18.64
C ALA A 57 -8.32 -3.27 -19.17
N THR A 58 -7.04 -3.25 -18.79
CA THR A 58 -6.06 -4.29 -19.16
C THR A 58 -5.94 -5.43 -18.12
N LYS A 59 -6.82 -5.44 -17.10
CA LYS A 59 -6.86 -6.44 -16.03
C LYS A 59 -5.56 -6.55 -15.23
N LYS A 60 -4.87 -5.43 -15.07
CA LYS A 60 -3.64 -5.33 -14.28
C LYS A 60 -3.96 -4.88 -12.85
N TRP A 61 -4.61 -5.77 -12.10
CA TRP A 61 -5.20 -5.48 -10.79
C TRP A 61 -4.20 -4.96 -9.75
N ALA A 62 -2.96 -5.42 -9.78
CA ALA A 62 -1.91 -4.93 -8.88
C ALA A 62 -1.68 -3.42 -9.04
N PHE A 63 -1.71 -2.90 -10.28
CA PHE A 63 -1.52 -1.47 -10.56
C PHE A 63 -2.77 -0.63 -10.22
N VAL A 64 -3.96 -1.22 -10.30
CA VAL A 64 -5.18 -0.60 -9.74
C VAL A 64 -5.07 -0.49 -8.23
N SER A 65 -4.61 -1.55 -7.57
CA SER A 65 -4.39 -1.58 -6.12
C SER A 65 -3.34 -0.56 -5.66
N ASP A 66 -2.33 -0.26 -6.50
CA ASP A 66 -1.32 0.76 -6.22
C ASP A 66 -1.94 2.15 -6.05
N VAL A 67 -2.96 2.48 -6.84
CA VAL A 67 -3.70 3.75 -6.71
C VAL A 67 -4.69 3.68 -5.54
N ALA A 68 -5.45 2.60 -5.44
CA ALA A 68 -6.49 2.44 -4.42
C ALA A 68 -5.92 2.43 -2.98
N ARG A 69 -4.75 1.82 -2.74
CA ARG A 69 -4.09 1.85 -1.42
C ARG A 69 -3.71 3.25 -0.98
N LEU A 70 -3.20 4.06 -1.90
CA LEU A 70 -2.85 5.45 -1.62
C LEU A 70 -4.10 6.29 -1.38
N TRP A 71 -5.14 6.07 -2.18
CA TRP A 71 -6.42 6.75 -2.01
C TRP A 71 -7.03 6.47 -0.64
N ALA A 72 -7.06 5.21 -0.22
CA ALA A 72 -7.58 4.80 1.09
C ALA A 72 -6.81 5.50 2.23
N LEU A 73 -5.48 5.47 2.20
CA LEU A 73 -4.65 6.10 3.22
C LEU A 73 -4.80 7.62 3.25
N VAL A 74 -4.96 8.27 2.09
CA VAL A 74 -5.14 9.73 2.02
C VAL A 74 -6.50 10.14 2.60
N HIS A 75 -7.57 9.43 2.28
CA HIS A 75 -8.93 9.86 2.63
C HIS A 75 -9.37 9.35 3.99
N GLU A 76 -8.98 8.15 4.37
CA GLU A 76 -9.44 7.50 5.60
C GLU A 76 -8.33 7.30 6.63
N GLY A 77 -7.07 7.34 6.20
CA GLY A 77 -5.96 6.87 7.04
C GLY A 77 -6.07 5.37 7.30
N GLY A 78 -5.38 4.87 8.32
CA GLY A 78 -5.40 3.44 8.67
C GLY A 78 -4.17 2.70 8.17
N VAL A 79 -4.29 1.39 8.05
CA VAL A 79 -3.21 0.49 7.63
C VAL A 79 -3.64 -0.24 6.37
N TYR A 80 -2.88 -0.11 5.31
CA TYR A 80 -3.06 -0.94 4.11
C TYR A 80 -2.20 -2.20 4.21
N MET A 81 -2.77 -3.33 3.82
CA MET A 81 -2.06 -4.60 3.74
C MET A 81 -2.37 -5.32 2.43
N ASP A 82 -1.34 -5.88 1.81
CA ASP A 82 -1.52 -6.82 0.70
C ASP A 82 -2.11 -8.15 1.22
N THR A 83 -2.86 -8.85 0.40
CA THR A 83 -3.62 -10.06 0.77
C THR A 83 -2.76 -11.29 1.05
N ASP A 84 -1.45 -11.19 0.89
CA ASP A 84 -0.44 -12.20 1.20
C ASP A 84 0.38 -11.88 2.49
N VAL A 85 0.03 -10.80 3.19
CA VAL A 85 0.69 -10.40 4.44
C VAL A 85 0.10 -11.15 5.64
N GLU A 86 0.93 -11.85 6.39
CA GLU A 86 0.59 -12.49 7.65
C GLU A 86 1.05 -11.65 8.84
N LEU A 87 0.14 -11.34 9.76
CA LEU A 87 0.49 -10.68 11.02
C LEU A 87 0.98 -11.71 12.03
N VAL A 88 2.13 -11.43 12.63
CA VAL A 88 2.69 -12.21 13.74
C VAL A 88 2.51 -11.49 15.09
N ARG A 89 2.11 -10.23 15.09
CA ARG A 89 1.86 -9.39 16.26
C ARG A 89 0.78 -8.34 15.94
N PRO A 90 0.08 -7.82 16.98
CA PRO A 90 -0.85 -6.69 16.83
C PRO A 90 -0.17 -5.44 16.28
N LEU A 91 -0.94 -4.63 15.54
CA LEU A 91 -0.47 -3.40 14.92
C LEU A 91 -0.51 -2.17 15.86
N ASP A 92 -1.08 -2.29 17.06
CA ASP A 92 -1.37 -1.15 17.97
C ASP A 92 -0.16 -0.24 18.22
N ARG A 93 1.04 -0.82 18.34
CA ARG A 93 2.28 -0.03 18.54
C ARG A 93 2.65 0.85 17.35
N LEU A 94 2.24 0.46 16.14
CA LEU A 94 2.50 1.21 14.92
C LEU A 94 1.55 2.39 14.75
N LEU A 95 0.36 2.32 15.34
CA LEU A 95 -0.66 3.37 15.21
C LEU A 95 -0.31 4.68 15.92
N THR A 96 0.70 4.69 16.78
CA THR A 96 1.18 5.91 17.45
C THR A 96 2.01 6.81 16.53
N ASN A 97 2.48 6.29 15.37
CA ASN A 97 3.17 7.07 14.36
C ASN A 97 2.18 7.94 13.56
N LYS A 98 2.68 8.96 12.88
CA LYS A 98 1.90 9.68 11.85
C LYS A 98 1.83 8.91 10.56
N ALA A 99 2.97 8.33 10.15
CA ALA A 99 3.04 7.33 9.09
C ALA A 99 4.12 6.29 9.42
N PHE A 100 3.93 5.08 8.95
CA PHE A 100 4.96 4.03 9.01
C PHE A 100 5.03 3.26 7.70
N LEU A 101 6.23 2.80 7.40
CA LEU A 101 6.57 1.99 6.22
C LEU A 101 7.51 0.87 6.64
N GLY A 102 7.51 -0.22 5.90
CA GLY A 102 8.42 -1.34 6.09
C GLY A 102 9.45 -1.44 4.97
N PHE A 103 10.47 -2.25 5.20
CA PHE A 103 11.46 -2.57 4.17
C PHE A 103 11.00 -3.76 3.32
N GLU A 104 11.30 -3.71 2.03
CA GLU A 104 11.31 -4.85 1.12
C GLU A 104 12.78 -5.17 0.80
N GLY A 105 13.32 -6.18 1.46
CA GLY A 105 14.77 -6.40 1.51
C GLY A 105 15.50 -5.29 2.28
N THR A 106 16.68 -4.90 1.85
CA THR A 106 17.50 -3.86 2.51
C THR A 106 17.51 -2.53 1.75
N GLN A 107 17.10 -2.52 0.49
CA GLN A 107 17.26 -1.37 -0.40
C GLN A 107 15.96 -0.72 -0.84
N TRP A 108 14.84 -1.39 -0.66
CA TRP A 108 13.52 -0.93 -1.08
C TRP A 108 12.60 -0.73 0.11
N VAL A 109 11.71 0.22 -0.03
CA VAL A 109 10.63 0.43 0.94
C VAL A 109 9.37 -0.21 0.39
N GLY A 110 8.91 -1.26 1.09
CA GLY A 110 7.74 -2.03 0.69
C GLY A 110 6.43 -1.26 0.87
N THR A 111 5.46 -1.62 0.05
CA THR A 111 4.09 -1.06 0.11
C THR A 111 3.05 -2.10 0.52
N ASN A 112 3.50 -3.31 0.84
CA ASN A 112 2.67 -4.42 1.26
C ASN A 112 2.09 -4.28 2.68
N LEU A 113 2.73 -3.48 3.53
CA LEU A 113 2.24 -3.10 4.87
C LEU A 113 2.68 -1.66 5.15
N ILE A 114 1.75 -0.74 5.06
CA ILE A 114 1.97 0.71 5.25
C ILE A 114 0.82 1.31 6.03
N GLY A 115 1.08 2.33 6.83
CA GLY A 115 0.03 3.00 7.59
C GLY A 115 0.24 4.51 7.67
N ALA A 116 -0.86 5.25 7.75
CA ALA A 116 -0.81 6.70 7.86
C ALA A 116 -2.04 7.29 8.56
N GLU A 117 -1.87 8.46 9.17
CA GLU A 117 -2.99 9.34 9.49
C GLU A 117 -3.65 9.81 8.18
N PRO A 118 -4.97 10.11 8.20
CA PRO A 118 -5.63 10.65 7.02
C PRO A 118 -4.98 11.98 6.60
N SER A 119 -4.99 12.24 5.31
CA SER A 119 -4.41 13.46 4.72
C SER A 119 -2.90 13.65 4.97
N HIS A 120 -2.15 12.57 5.18
CA HIS A 120 -0.70 12.66 5.34
C HIS A 120 -0.04 13.14 4.04
N SER A 121 0.76 14.21 4.12
CA SER A 121 1.30 14.95 2.97
C SER A 121 2.08 14.07 1.99
N PHE A 122 2.89 13.16 2.50
CA PHE A 122 3.68 12.23 1.70
C PHE A 122 2.80 11.37 0.77
N PHE A 123 1.70 10.81 1.31
CA PHE A 123 0.78 9.96 0.53
C PHE A 123 -0.09 10.79 -0.42
N ILE A 124 -0.46 12.03 -0.04
CA ILE A 124 -1.13 12.97 -0.96
C ILE A 124 -0.26 13.22 -2.20
N GLU A 125 1.02 13.49 -1.99
CA GLU A 125 1.94 13.75 -3.12
C GLU A 125 2.18 12.51 -3.99
N LEU A 126 2.23 11.31 -3.38
CA LEU A 126 2.30 10.06 -4.14
C LEU A 126 1.03 9.82 -4.96
N LEU A 127 -0.14 10.02 -4.36
CA LEU A 127 -1.42 9.85 -5.08
C LEU A 127 -1.52 10.84 -6.25
N LYS A 128 -1.19 12.12 -6.03
CA LYS A 128 -1.18 13.15 -7.08
C LYS A 128 -0.22 12.86 -8.24
N SER A 129 0.85 12.09 -7.99
CA SER A 129 1.76 11.72 -9.08
C SER A 129 1.08 10.91 -10.19
N TYR A 130 0.01 10.18 -9.86
CA TYR A 130 -0.78 9.42 -10.81
C TYR A 130 -1.67 10.26 -11.73
N ASP A 131 -1.98 11.53 -11.36
CA ASP A 131 -2.82 12.42 -12.17
C ASP A 131 -2.18 12.75 -13.52
N HIS A 132 -0.86 12.65 -13.62
CA HIS A 132 -0.10 12.94 -14.82
C HIS A 132 0.50 11.69 -15.49
N ARG A 133 0.15 10.51 -15.01
CA ARG A 133 0.62 9.23 -15.55
C ARG A 133 -0.45 8.57 -16.40
N CYS A 134 0.02 7.81 -17.40
CA CYS A 134 -0.80 6.86 -18.17
C CYS A 134 -0.26 5.47 -17.91
N PHE A 135 -1.13 4.49 -17.72
CA PHE A 135 -0.66 3.09 -17.62
C PHE A 135 -0.20 2.56 -18.97
N ILE A 136 -0.87 2.98 -20.05
CA ILE A 136 -0.41 2.68 -21.41
C ILE A 136 0.39 3.88 -21.91
N THR A 137 1.69 3.68 -22.06
CA THR A 137 2.63 4.70 -22.55
C THR A 137 2.40 5.02 -24.03
N PRO A 138 2.93 6.15 -24.56
CA PRO A 138 2.72 6.53 -25.97
C PRO A 138 3.21 5.51 -27.00
N ASP A 139 4.15 4.62 -26.64
CA ASP A 139 4.61 3.50 -27.47
C ASP A 139 3.75 2.23 -27.33
N GLY A 140 2.63 2.31 -26.60
CA GLY A 140 1.65 1.23 -26.45
C GLY A 140 2.03 0.15 -25.42
N LYS A 141 3.06 0.40 -24.61
CA LYS A 141 3.48 -0.54 -23.55
C LYS A 141 2.91 -0.16 -22.19
N PRO A 142 2.73 -1.14 -21.28
CA PRO A 142 2.34 -0.82 -19.91
C PRO A 142 3.50 -0.15 -19.14
N ASP A 143 3.18 0.92 -18.39
CA ASP A 143 4.06 1.48 -17.37
C ASP A 143 4.07 0.56 -16.16
N GLN A 144 5.14 -0.20 -15.99
CA GLN A 144 5.30 -1.17 -14.91
C GLN A 144 6.03 -0.58 -13.68
N THR A 145 6.22 0.72 -13.63
CA THR A 145 6.80 1.39 -12.45
C THR A 145 5.89 1.21 -11.24
N THR A 146 6.37 0.51 -10.25
CA THR A 146 5.60 0.14 -9.05
C THR A 146 5.59 1.24 -8.00
N ASN A 147 4.64 1.18 -7.06
CA ASN A 147 4.64 2.05 -5.88
C ASN A 147 5.93 1.92 -5.06
N VAL A 148 6.52 0.73 -4.98
CA VAL A 148 7.80 0.48 -4.29
C VAL A 148 8.90 1.37 -4.86
N GLU A 149 9.01 1.44 -6.20
CA GLU A 149 10.01 2.27 -6.87
C GLU A 149 9.76 3.77 -6.67
N GLU A 150 8.52 4.23 -6.91
CA GLU A 150 8.16 5.64 -6.77
C GLU A 150 8.33 6.14 -5.33
N LEU A 151 7.85 5.36 -4.37
CA LEU A 151 7.93 5.66 -2.95
C LEU A 151 9.39 5.69 -2.48
N THR A 152 10.18 4.67 -2.83
CA THR A 152 11.60 4.60 -2.46
C THR A 152 12.37 5.78 -3.05
N ARG A 153 12.19 6.08 -4.34
CA ARG A 153 12.84 7.22 -5.02
C ARG A 153 12.49 8.55 -4.36
N LYS A 154 11.23 8.74 -3.99
CA LYS A 154 10.77 9.95 -3.30
C LYS A 154 11.40 10.08 -1.91
N LEU A 155 11.46 8.99 -1.14
CA LEU A 155 12.10 8.99 0.17
C LEU A 155 13.60 9.31 0.08
N GLU A 156 14.30 8.76 -0.90
CA GLU A 156 15.72 9.10 -1.15
C GLU A 156 15.90 10.58 -1.47
N LYS A 157 15.12 11.08 -2.43
CA LYS A 157 15.30 12.43 -2.98
C LYS A 157 14.92 13.54 -1.99
N VAL A 158 13.85 13.33 -1.21
CA VAL A 158 13.25 14.39 -0.39
C VAL A 158 13.60 14.23 1.09
N TYR A 159 13.71 13.01 1.60
CA TYR A 159 13.86 12.74 3.03
C TYR A 159 15.21 12.16 3.42
N GLY A 160 16.10 11.92 2.46
CA GLY A 160 17.44 11.39 2.74
C GLY A 160 17.45 9.93 3.20
N PHE A 161 16.51 9.12 2.70
CA PHE A 161 16.45 7.69 2.98
C PHE A 161 17.77 6.99 2.66
N ARG A 162 18.26 6.17 3.60
CA ARG A 162 19.46 5.35 3.43
C ARG A 162 19.08 3.89 3.19
N LYS A 163 19.65 3.28 2.16
CA LYS A 163 19.44 1.88 1.76
C LYS A 163 20.30 0.90 2.57
N ASP A 164 20.22 0.98 3.90
CA ASP A 164 21.04 0.17 4.81
C ASP A 164 20.21 -0.80 5.67
N GLY A 165 18.90 -0.84 5.47
CA GLY A 165 17.98 -1.68 6.23
C GLY A 165 17.80 -1.28 7.69
N SER A 166 18.39 -0.15 8.13
CA SER A 166 18.27 0.30 9.51
C SER A 166 16.95 1.01 9.78
N PHE A 167 16.53 1.03 11.04
CA PHE A 167 15.44 1.91 11.48
C PHE A 167 15.79 3.37 11.14
N GLN A 168 14.83 4.09 10.55
CA GLN A 168 14.99 5.50 10.21
C GLN A 168 13.73 6.29 10.55
N GLN A 169 13.94 7.49 11.05
CA GLN A 169 12.89 8.49 11.20
C GLN A 169 13.10 9.57 10.12
N LEU A 170 12.20 9.64 9.17
CA LEU A 170 12.28 10.53 8.01
C LEU A 170 11.18 11.60 8.11
N GLY A 171 11.46 12.67 8.84
CA GLY A 171 10.44 13.64 9.23
C GLY A 171 9.39 12.96 10.13
N ASP A 172 8.14 12.92 9.68
CA ASP A 172 7.04 12.26 10.40
C ASP A 172 6.72 10.84 9.89
N ILE A 173 7.59 10.29 9.05
CA ILE A 173 7.52 8.90 8.54
C ILE A 173 8.51 8.03 9.32
N THR A 174 8.00 6.95 9.89
CA THR A 174 8.81 5.93 10.58
C THR A 174 9.06 4.76 9.65
N LEU A 175 10.34 4.49 9.35
CA LEU A 175 10.76 3.27 8.65
C LEU A 175 11.18 2.23 9.68
N CYS A 176 10.47 1.12 9.72
CA CYS A 176 10.72 0.06 10.69
C CYS A 176 10.94 -1.29 10.01
N LEU A 177 11.66 -2.18 10.72
CA LEU A 177 11.75 -3.57 10.33
C LEU A 177 10.39 -4.24 10.60
N LEU A 178 9.58 -4.33 9.56
CA LEU A 178 8.36 -5.11 9.58
C LEU A 178 8.76 -6.52 9.13
N TYR A 179 8.76 -7.48 10.06
CA TYR A 179 8.91 -8.89 9.71
C TYR A 179 7.59 -9.34 9.09
N THR A 180 7.48 -9.18 7.79
CA THR A 180 6.47 -9.84 6.98
C THR A 180 7.06 -11.15 6.48
N SER A 181 6.25 -12.20 6.42
CA SER A 181 6.66 -13.45 5.76
C SER A 181 7.03 -13.10 4.31
N PRO A 182 8.19 -13.57 3.80
CA PRO A 182 8.47 -13.36 2.39
C PRO A 182 7.39 -14.09 1.58
N SER A 183 6.59 -13.35 0.84
CA SER A 183 5.76 -13.92 -0.20
C SER A 183 6.68 -14.51 -1.27
N PRO A 184 6.57 -15.77 -1.62
CA PRO A 184 7.23 -16.27 -2.80
C PRO A 184 6.53 -15.61 -4.00
N ARG A 185 7.15 -14.57 -4.54
CA ARG A 185 6.82 -14.09 -5.87
C ARG A 185 7.57 -14.99 -6.85
N ASP A 186 6.89 -15.99 -7.34
CA ASP A 186 7.23 -16.65 -8.59
C ASP A 186 6.51 -15.99 -9.78
#